data_12b07bf1895be87ac648f06d88adf0da
#
_entry.id   12b07bf1895be87ac648f06d88adf0da
#
_cell.length_a   1.000
_cell.length_b   1.000
_cell.length_c   1.000
_cell.angle_alpha   90.00
_cell.angle_beta   90.00
_cell.angle_gamma   90.00
#
_symmetry.space_group_name_H-M   'P 1'
#
loop_
_entity.id
_entity.type
_entity.pdbx_description
1 polymer ?
#
loop_
_entity_poly.entity_id
_entity_poly.type
_entity_poly.pdbx_seq_one_letter_code
_entity_poly.pdbx_strand_id
1 'polypeptide(L)'
;ASNSSPRHARHESSTMVRPRNLGRVGQGPANPVKDWLESLPPVTRVWFVASFGTTCLISFGLVDPYRLLWSWPAVRHRFEVWRLITPYFFFGGFSFPFLINLYLLQQYSKGYEISPYNTGGGGDTSDYIWMMFLGALMLCGVSEFMGQVAPAQAMLYLVLYVWSRRNPTQQVSLYGFPVQAVMLPWALCAFNLVIGNSL
;
A
#
# COMPACT_ATOMS: atom_id res chain seq x y z
N ALA A 1 -1.03 -77.97 -31.07
CA ALA A 1 -2.42 -77.76 -30.73
C ALA A 1 -2.51 -77.22 -29.30
N SER A 2 -2.60 -75.96 -29.10
CA SER A 2 -3.06 -75.37 -27.85
C SER A 2 -3.63 -74.02 -28.14
N ASN A 3 -4.93 -73.99 -28.04
CA ASN A 3 -5.81 -72.87 -28.25
C ASN A 3 -5.83 -72.06 -26.93
N SER A 4 -5.42 -70.79 -26.95
CA SER A 4 -5.62 -69.88 -25.83
C SER A 4 -6.25 -68.60 -26.34
N SER A 5 -7.53 -68.52 -26.07
CA SER A 5 -8.44 -67.42 -26.29
C SER A 5 -7.99 -66.17 -25.52
N PRO A 6 -8.03 -64.95 -26.08
CA PRO A 6 -7.77 -63.73 -25.34
C PRO A 6 -9.04 -63.26 -24.59
N ARG A 7 -8.88 -63.06 -23.30
CA ARG A 7 -9.90 -62.46 -22.42
C ARG A 7 -10.14 -61.00 -22.77
N HIS A 8 -11.41 -60.69 -23.07
CA HIS A 8 -11.92 -59.32 -23.15
C HIS A 8 -11.65 -58.56 -21.88
N ALA A 9 -10.74 -57.62 -21.91
CA ALA A 9 -10.60 -56.59 -20.89
C ALA A 9 -11.78 -55.61 -21.06
N ARG A 10 -12.70 -55.65 -20.12
CA ARG A 10 -13.84 -54.75 -20.01
C ARG A 10 -13.29 -53.38 -19.61
N HIS A 11 -13.35 -52.41 -20.52
CA HIS A 11 -13.03 -50.98 -20.26
C HIS A 11 -14.10 -50.45 -19.30
N GLU A 12 -13.80 -50.37 -18.00
CA GLU A 12 -14.58 -49.56 -17.07
C GLU A 12 -14.30 -48.10 -17.37
N SER A 13 -15.24 -47.48 -18.05
CA SER A 13 -15.30 -46.03 -18.19
C SER A 13 -15.60 -45.43 -16.81
N SER A 14 -14.53 -45.09 -16.08
CA SER A 14 -14.62 -44.26 -14.87
C SER A 14 -15.22 -42.93 -15.26
N THR A 15 -16.51 -42.76 -15.04
CA THR A 15 -17.19 -41.48 -15.16
C THR A 15 -16.65 -40.56 -14.10
N MET A 16 -15.67 -39.72 -14.50
CA MET A 16 -15.09 -38.67 -13.65
C MET A 16 -16.23 -37.68 -13.36
N VAL A 17 -16.88 -37.87 -12.21
CA VAL A 17 -17.85 -36.91 -11.67
C VAL A 17 -17.09 -35.62 -11.40
N ARG A 18 -17.24 -34.66 -12.31
CA ARG A 18 -16.78 -33.28 -12.04
C ARG A 18 -17.43 -32.82 -10.74
N PRO A 19 -16.65 -32.35 -9.76
CA PRO A 19 -17.23 -31.75 -8.58
C PRO A 19 -18.13 -30.59 -9.04
N ARG A 20 -19.43 -30.68 -8.76
CA ARG A 20 -20.34 -29.54 -8.88
C ARG A 20 -19.73 -28.41 -8.10
N ASN A 21 -19.40 -27.34 -8.80
CA ASN A 21 -19.15 -26.04 -8.17
C ASN A 21 -20.40 -25.76 -7.31
N LEU A 22 -20.25 -26.03 -6.02
CA LEU A 22 -21.17 -25.51 -5.01
C LEU A 22 -21.07 -24.00 -5.12
N GLY A 23 -21.98 -23.41 -5.87
CA GLY A 23 -22.08 -21.99 -6.08
C GLY A 23 -21.96 -21.29 -4.72
N ARG A 24 -21.12 -20.29 -4.65
CA ARG A 24 -21.07 -19.35 -3.55
C ARG A 24 -22.48 -18.80 -3.32
N VAL A 25 -23.21 -19.45 -2.44
CA VAL A 25 -24.50 -18.96 -1.96
C VAL A 25 -24.18 -17.77 -1.06
N GLY A 26 -24.59 -16.56 -1.47
CA GLY A 26 -24.63 -15.41 -0.59
C GLY A 26 -23.67 -14.25 -0.89
N GLN A 27 -23.23 -14.05 -2.14
CA GLN A 27 -22.69 -12.74 -2.52
C GLN A 27 -23.84 -11.89 -3.05
N GLY A 28 -24.28 -10.92 -2.25
CA GLY A 28 -25.08 -9.80 -2.73
C GLY A 28 -24.38 -9.09 -3.90
N PRO A 29 -25.03 -8.12 -4.58
CA PRO A 29 -24.46 -7.49 -5.76
C PRO A 29 -23.03 -7.08 -5.47
N ALA A 30 -22.09 -7.60 -6.27
CA ALA A 30 -20.66 -7.36 -6.11
C ALA A 30 -20.41 -5.84 -6.16
N ASN A 31 -19.98 -5.27 -5.04
CA ASN A 31 -19.55 -3.88 -5.01
C ASN A 31 -18.10 -3.83 -5.48
N PRO A 32 -17.82 -3.37 -6.71
CA PRO A 32 -16.48 -3.41 -7.29
C PRO A 32 -15.45 -2.66 -6.44
N VAL A 33 -15.88 -1.63 -5.72
CA VAL A 33 -15.03 -0.87 -4.81
C VAL A 33 -14.66 -1.69 -3.58
N LYS A 34 -15.60 -2.45 -3.02
CA LYS A 34 -15.35 -3.32 -1.88
C LYS A 34 -14.40 -4.44 -2.25
N ASP A 35 -14.65 -5.12 -3.38
CA ASP A 35 -13.83 -6.22 -3.87
C ASP A 35 -12.40 -5.75 -4.17
N TRP A 36 -12.26 -4.54 -4.74
CA TRP A 36 -10.96 -3.92 -4.97
C TRP A 36 -10.24 -3.59 -3.66
N LEU A 37 -10.92 -3.00 -2.67
CA LEU A 37 -10.36 -2.72 -1.36
C LEU A 37 -9.93 -4.00 -0.63
N GLU A 38 -10.72 -5.06 -0.73
CA GLU A 38 -10.41 -6.37 -0.13
C GLU A 38 -9.23 -7.06 -0.83
N SER A 39 -8.93 -6.71 -2.09
CA SER A 39 -7.76 -7.18 -2.81
C SER A 39 -6.45 -6.53 -2.35
N LEU A 40 -6.52 -5.45 -1.56
CA LEU A 40 -5.34 -4.80 -1.00
C LEU A 40 -4.87 -5.54 0.25
N PRO A 41 -3.56 -5.68 0.46
CA PRO A 41 -2.99 -6.18 1.70
C PRO A 41 -3.42 -5.33 2.90
N PRO A 42 -3.45 -5.90 4.12
CA PRO A 42 -4.09 -5.27 5.27
C PRO A 42 -3.48 -3.91 5.65
N VAL A 43 -2.16 -3.77 5.68
CA VAL A 43 -1.51 -2.50 6.06
C VAL A 43 -1.72 -1.43 4.99
N THR A 44 -1.53 -1.79 3.72
CA THR A 44 -1.79 -0.90 2.59
C THR A 44 -3.24 -0.42 2.58
N ARG A 45 -4.19 -1.33 2.83
CA ARG A 45 -5.62 -1.01 2.91
C ARG A 45 -5.91 0.00 4.01
N VAL A 46 -5.40 -0.24 5.23
CA VAL A 46 -5.60 0.67 6.36
C VAL A 46 -5.00 2.03 6.06
N TRP A 47 -3.77 2.07 5.55
CA TRP A 47 -3.09 3.33 5.24
C TRP A 47 -3.84 4.13 4.16
N PHE A 48 -4.27 3.45 3.09
CA PHE A 48 -5.05 4.06 2.01
C PHE A 48 -6.39 4.63 2.51
N VAL A 49 -7.19 3.81 3.21
CA VAL A 49 -8.51 4.22 3.71
C VAL A 49 -8.40 5.33 4.75
N ALA A 50 -7.42 5.24 5.66
CA ALA A 50 -7.18 6.28 6.65
C ALA A 50 -6.76 7.61 6.00
N SER A 51 -5.87 7.58 5.00
CA SER A 51 -5.44 8.80 4.29
C SER A 51 -6.57 9.43 3.50
N PHE A 52 -7.35 8.63 2.79
CA PHE A 52 -8.52 9.13 2.06
C PHE A 52 -9.58 9.69 3.02
N GLY A 53 -9.89 8.94 4.09
CA GLY A 53 -10.86 9.36 5.11
C GLY A 53 -10.45 10.66 5.82
N THR A 54 -9.17 10.80 6.18
CA THR A 54 -8.63 12.01 6.81
C THR A 54 -8.82 13.22 5.90
N THR A 55 -8.49 13.07 4.61
CA THR A 55 -8.68 14.16 3.63
C THR A 55 -10.17 14.50 3.44
N CYS A 56 -11.05 13.51 3.41
CA CYS A 56 -12.50 13.74 3.37
C CYS A 56 -12.97 14.53 4.59
N LEU A 57 -12.60 14.12 5.81
CA LEU A 57 -13.00 14.78 7.05
C LEU A 57 -12.57 16.25 7.09
N ILE A 58 -11.37 16.55 6.61
CA ILE A 58 -10.85 17.91 6.53
C ILE A 58 -11.59 18.72 5.46
N SER A 59 -11.81 18.13 4.27
CA SER A 59 -12.47 18.82 3.15
C SER A 59 -13.93 19.16 3.44
N PHE A 60 -14.61 18.34 4.25
CA PHE A 60 -15.96 18.63 4.74
C PHE A 60 -15.97 19.56 5.96
N GLY A 61 -14.82 20.03 6.42
CA GLY A 61 -14.72 20.93 7.57
C GLY A 61 -15.06 20.28 8.92
N LEU A 62 -15.11 18.95 8.99
CA LEU A 62 -15.42 18.19 10.21
C LEU A 62 -14.25 18.17 11.20
N VAL A 63 -13.03 18.27 10.67
CA VAL A 63 -11.80 18.24 11.46
C VAL A 63 -10.89 19.37 11.01
N ASP A 64 -10.37 20.13 11.96
CA ASP A 64 -9.37 21.15 11.71
C ASP A 64 -8.02 20.49 11.39
N PRO A 65 -7.39 20.77 10.23
CA PRO A 65 -6.10 20.21 9.86
C PRO A 65 -5.02 20.44 10.92
N TYR A 66 -5.04 21.58 11.61
CA TYR A 66 -4.05 21.87 12.66
C TYR A 66 -4.10 20.91 13.86
N ARG A 67 -5.22 20.23 14.09
CA ARG A 67 -5.34 19.21 15.14
C ARG A 67 -4.69 17.88 14.79
N LEU A 68 -4.46 17.63 13.49
CA LEU A 68 -3.87 16.40 12.98
C LEU A 68 -2.35 16.52 12.73
N LEU A 69 -1.84 17.76 12.65
CA LEU A 69 -0.45 18.00 12.36
C LEU A 69 0.44 17.66 13.56
N TRP A 70 1.69 17.31 13.26
CA TRP A 70 2.72 17.05 14.24
C TRP A 70 2.95 18.26 15.16
N SER A 71 2.96 18.01 16.46
CA SER A 71 3.27 19.03 17.44
C SER A 71 3.76 18.38 18.73
N TRP A 72 5.07 18.34 18.93
CA TRP A 72 5.68 17.79 20.14
C TRP A 72 5.22 18.48 21.45
N PRO A 73 5.08 19.82 21.51
CA PRO A 73 4.56 20.47 22.68
C PRO A 73 3.14 20.01 23.05
N ALA A 74 2.27 19.77 22.06
CA ALA A 74 0.93 19.27 22.31
C ALA A 74 0.92 17.82 22.83
N VAL A 75 1.82 16.97 22.29
CA VAL A 75 1.98 15.60 22.78
C VAL A 75 2.47 15.58 24.22
N ARG A 76 3.46 16.41 24.56
CA ARG A 76 4.08 16.40 25.90
C ARG A 76 3.23 17.06 26.96
N HIS A 77 2.59 18.19 26.64
CA HIS A 77 1.86 19.00 27.64
C HIS A 77 0.35 18.70 27.69
N ARG A 78 -0.25 18.24 26.57
CA ARG A 78 -1.68 17.97 26.48
C ARG A 78 -2.03 16.50 26.34
N PHE A 79 -1.01 15.60 26.31
CA PHE A 79 -1.17 14.15 26.10
C PHE A 79 -1.93 13.81 24.80
N GLU A 80 -1.81 14.63 23.75
CA GLU A 80 -2.46 14.42 22.46
C GLU A 80 -1.69 13.37 21.65
N VAL A 81 -1.68 12.12 22.13
CA VAL A 81 -0.90 11.01 21.56
C VAL A 81 -1.29 10.64 20.12
N TRP A 82 -2.51 10.97 19.70
CA TRP A 82 -2.94 10.75 18.32
C TRP A 82 -2.10 11.54 17.31
N ARG A 83 -1.50 12.67 17.71
CA ARG A 83 -0.58 13.47 16.87
C ARG A 83 0.74 12.77 16.52
N LEU A 84 1.01 11.62 17.13
CA LEU A 84 2.13 10.75 16.76
C LEU A 84 1.80 9.91 15.52
N ILE A 85 0.52 9.63 15.26
CA ILE A 85 0.07 8.70 14.23
C ILE A 85 -0.68 9.43 13.11
N THR A 86 -1.57 10.37 13.46
CA THR A 86 -2.42 11.07 12.49
C THR A 86 -1.67 11.83 11.39
N PRO A 87 -0.49 12.44 11.65
CA PRO A 87 0.23 13.17 10.61
C PRO A 87 0.70 12.30 9.44
N TYR A 88 0.83 10.98 9.66
CA TYR A 88 1.22 10.02 8.60
C TYR A 88 0.09 9.69 7.62
N PHE A 89 -1.14 10.07 7.93
CA PHE A 89 -2.30 9.90 7.06
C PHE A 89 -2.69 11.18 6.33
N PHE A 90 -2.08 12.30 6.68
CA PHE A 90 -2.42 13.59 6.10
C PHE A 90 -1.50 13.98 4.94
N PHE A 91 -1.97 13.81 3.71
CA PHE A 91 -1.29 14.21 2.48
C PHE A 91 -1.73 15.57 1.93
N GLY A 92 -2.40 16.39 2.74
CA GLY A 92 -2.98 17.66 2.32
C GLY A 92 -4.46 17.58 1.96
N GLY A 93 -5.00 18.66 1.41
CA GLY A 93 -6.38 18.73 0.93
C GLY A 93 -6.59 18.00 -0.40
N PHE A 94 -7.86 17.91 -0.85
CA PHE A 94 -8.18 17.36 -2.17
C PHE A 94 -7.50 18.17 -3.26
N SER A 95 -6.54 17.55 -3.93
CA SER A 95 -5.73 18.13 -4.99
C SER A 95 -5.23 17.04 -5.93
N PHE A 96 -4.76 17.43 -7.11
CA PHE A 96 -4.15 16.49 -8.04
C PHE A 96 -2.92 15.78 -7.43
N PRO A 97 -1.99 16.47 -6.73
CA PRO A 97 -0.91 15.81 -6.01
C PRO A 97 -1.39 14.79 -4.96
N PHE A 98 -2.50 15.06 -4.26
CA PHE A 98 -3.06 14.10 -3.32
C PHE A 98 -3.48 12.79 -4.00
N LEU A 99 -4.17 12.88 -5.15
CA LEU A 99 -4.57 11.68 -5.90
C LEU A 99 -3.36 10.87 -6.37
N ILE A 100 -2.30 11.56 -6.79
CA ILE A 100 -1.04 10.90 -7.17
C ILE A 100 -0.40 10.22 -5.97
N ASN A 101 -0.33 10.88 -4.82
CA ASN A 101 0.21 10.28 -3.60
C ASN A 101 -0.58 9.03 -3.19
N LEU A 102 -1.90 9.04 -3.29
CA LEU A 102 -2.74 7.86 -3.05
C LEU A 102 -2.48 6.73 -4.04
N TYR A 103 -2.32 7.06 -5.33
CA TYR A 103 -1.97 6.08 -6.34
C TYR A 103 -0.61 5.44 -6.06
N LEU A 104 0.41 6.25 -5.76
CA LEU A 104 1.75 5.78 -5.43
C LEU A 104 1.74 4.94 -4.15
N LEU A 105 1.01 5.39 -3.12
CA LEU A 105 0.82 4.64 -1.89
C LEU A 105 0.25 3.25 -2.18
N GLN A 106 -0.86 3.17 -2.91
CA GLN A 106 -1.50 1.91 -3.23
C GLN A 106 -0.57 0.99 -4.04
N GLN A 107 0.09 1.54 -5.05
CA GLN A 107 0.92 0.75 -5.97
C GLN A 107 2.18 0.18 -5.29
N TYR A 108 2.93 1.03 -4.58
CA TYR A 108 4.23 0.66 -4.03
C TYR A 108 4.14 0.02 -2.65
N SER A 109 3.21 0.45 -1.81
CA SER A 109 2.93 -0.18 -0.53
C SER A 109 2.43 -1.61 -0.73
N LYS A 110 1.48 -1.81 -1.66
CA LYS A 110 1.01 -3.16 -2.04
C LYS A 110 2.16 -4.02 -2.57
N GLY A 111 2.98 -3.49 -3.48
CA GLY A 111 4.11 -4.22 -4.05
C GLY A 111 5.14 -4.64 -3.00
N TYR A 112 5.37 -3.77 -2.00
CA TYR A 112 6.28 -4.07 -0.90
C TYR A 112 5.67 -5.06 0.10
N GLU A 113 4.42 -4.89 0.50
CA GLU A 113 3.75 -5.73 1.49
C GLU A 113 3.55 -7.18 1.01
N ILE A 114 3.33 -7.39 -0.30
CA ILE A 114 3.21 -8.74 -0.88
C ILE A 114 4.56 -9.44 -0.97
N SER A 115 5.64 -8.69 -1.22
CA SER A 115 6.98 -9.25 -1.41
C SER A 115 8.03 -8.40 -0.72
N PRO A 116 8.08 -8.37 0.61
CA PRO A 116 9.05 -7.56 1.36
C PRO A 116 10.49 -8.00 1.14
N TYR A 117 10.72 -9.27 0.80
CA TYR A 117 12.02 -9.81 0.42
C TYR A 117 11.95 -10.40 -1.00
N ASN A 118 12.77 -9.88 -1.91
CA ASN A 118 12.84 -10.38 -3.29
C ASN A 118 13.63 -11.72 -3.41
N THR A 119 13.69 -12.51 -2.34
CA THR A 119 14.51 -13.72 -2.20
C THR A 119 13.70 -15.02 -2.21
N GLY A 120 12.41 -14.97 -2.64
CA GLY A 120 11.60 -16.19 -2.78
C GLY A 120 11.19 -16.89 -1.47
N GLY A 121 11.60 -16.37 -0.33
CA GLY A 121 11.18 -16.83 1.00
C GLY A 121 10.32 -15.75 1.64
N GLY A 122 9.00 -15.97 1.66
CA GLY A 122 7.98 -15.00 2.04
C GLY A 122 8.33 -14.18 3.28
N GLY A 123 8.53 -12.87 3.07
CA GLY A 123 8.43 -11.92 4.16
C GLY A 123 6.95 -11.71 4.47
N ASP A 124 6.63 -11.75 5.74
CA ASP A 124 5.28 -11.53 6.22
C ASP A 124 4.93 -10.03 6.26
N THR A 125 3.64 -9.72 6.29
CA THR A 125 3.12 -8.37 6.58
C THR A 125 3.77 -7.75 7.83
N SER A 126 4.23 -8.57 8.78
CA SER A 126 4.96 -8.15 9.99
C SER A 126 6.27 -7.41 9.67
N ASP A 127 7.02 -7.82 8.65
CA ASP A 127 8.26 -7.14 8.26
C ASP A 127 7.99 -5.76 7.68
N TYR A 128 6.89 -5.64 6.94
CA TYR A 128 6.42 -4.35 6.44
C TYR A 128 6.00 -3.42 7.57
N ILE A 129 5.23 -3.92 8.54
CA ILE A 129 4.84 -3.16 9.74
C ILE A 129 6.09 -2.70 10.51
N TRP A 130 7.08 -3.58 10.66
CA TRP A 130 8.33 -3.29 11.36
C TRP A 130 9.12 -2.18 10.67
N MET A 131 9.23 -2.24 9.34
CA MET A 131 9.84 -1.17 8.54
C MET A 131 9.07 0.16 8.69
N MET A 132 7.73 0.13 8.62
CA MET A 132 6.89 1.31 8.81
C MET A 132 7.06 1.92 10.20
N PHE A 133 7.13 1.08 11.23
CA PHE A 133 7.33 1.52 12.62
C PHE A 133 8.69 2.20 12.81
N LEU A 134 9.77 1.58 12.34
CA LEU A 134 11.11 2.17 12.41
C LEU A 134 11.20 3.47 11.59
N GLY A 135 10.60 3.48 10.41
CA GLY A 135 10.49 4.68 9.57
C GLY A 135 9.74 5.81 10.26
N ALA A 136 8.60 5.50 10.88
CA ALA A 136 7.83 6.48 11.64
C ALA A 136 8.63 7.04 12.81
N LEU A 137 9.34 6.20 13.55
CA LEU A 137 10.17 6.62 14.67
C LEU A 137 11.29 7.58 14.21
N MET A 138 11.98 7.24 13.12
CA MET A 138 13.01 8.11 12.54
C MET A 138 12.42 9.44 12.05
N LEU A 139 11.28 9.40 11.36
CA LEU A 139 10.61 10.60 10.87
C LEU A 139 10.07 11.48 11.99
N CYS A 140 9.63 10.91 13.13
CA CYS A 140 9.31 11.69 14.33
C CYS A 140 10.51 12.53 14.79
N GLY A 141 11.69 11.93 14.89
CA GLY A 141 12.90 12.65 15.26
C GLY A 141 13.29 13.74 14.25
N VAL A 142 13.20 13.42 12.96
CA VAL A 142 13.51 14.40 11.89
C VAL A 142 12.48 15.53 11.87
N SER A 143 11.18 15.22 12.06
CA SER A 143 10.12 16.23 12.09
C SER A 143 10.30 17.23 13.22
N GLU A 144 10.71 16.77 14.38
CA GLU A 144 11.03 17.66 15.51
C GLU A 144 12.21 18.57 15.22
N PHE A 145 13.28 18.01 14.64
CA PHE A 145 14.51 18.75 14.35
C PHE A 145 14.33 19.75 13.19
N MET A 146 13.58 19.37 12.15
CA MET A 146 13.37 20.21 10.96
C MET A 146 12.09 21.07 11.02
N GLY A 147 11.27 20.92 12.06
CA GLY A 147 9.98 21.62 12.17
C GLY A 147 8.93 21.15 11.16
N GLN A 148 9.09 19.94 10.61
CA GLN A 148 8.12 19.37 9.67
C GLN A 148 6.84 18.95 10.40
N VAL A 149 5.70 19.43 9.92
CA VAL A 149 4.40 19.19 10.58
C VAL A 149 3.58 18.06 9.96
N ALA A 150 3.93 17.59 8.75
CA ALA A 150 3.20 16.56 8.00
C ALA A 150 4.18 15.53 7.38
N PRO A 151 4.59 14.50 8.13
CA PRO A 151 5.55 13.49 7.68
C PRO A 151 4.96 12.43 6.72
N ALA A 152 3.67 12.51 6.33
CA ALA A 152 3.03 11.53 5.45
C ALA A 152 3.77 11.37 4.10
N GLN A 153 4.15 12.49 3.49
CA GLN A 153 4.90 12.51 2.24
C GLN A 153 6.28 11.86 2.39
N ALA A 154 6.99 12.18 3.47
CA ALA A 154 8.30 11.60 3.76
C ALA A 154 8.20 10.08 3.99
N MET A 155 7.13 9.62 4.64
CA MET A 155 6.87 8.19 4.83
C MET A 155 6.59 7.47 3.52
N LEU A 156 5.81 8.09 2.63
CA LEU A 156 5.57 7.55 1.28
C LEU A 156 6.89 7.43 0.51
N TYR A 157 7.75 8.46 0.55
CA TYR A 157 9.06 8.42 -0.11
C TYR A 157 9.99 7.37 0.48
N LEU A 158 9.93 7.13 1.78
CA LEU A 158 10.68 6.06 2.43
C LEU A 158 10.27 4.70 1.88
N VAL A 159 8.98 4.42 1.79
CA VAL A 159 8.45 3.16 1.21
C VAL A 159 8.88 3.03 -0.27
N LEU A 160 8.73 4.11 -1.05
CA LEU A 160 9.16 4.15 -2.44
C LEU A 160 10.67 3.88 -2.59
N TYR A 161 11.48 4.50 -1.76
CA TYR A 161 12.93 4.33 -1.78
C TYR A 161 13.33 2.89 -1.48
N VAL A 162 12.79 2.31 -0.42
CA VAL A 162 13.09 0.92 -0.05
C VAL A 162 12.65 -0.04 -1.15
N TRP A 163 11.43 0.17 -1.71
CA TRP A 163 10.94 -0.63 -2.83
C TRP A 163 11.84 -0.50 -4.07
N SER A 164 12.23 0.72 -4.43
CA SER A 164 13.08 0.99 -5.60
C SER A 164 14.45 0.35 -5.49
N ARG A 165 15.04 0.34 -4.30
CA ARG A 165 16.35 -0.30 -4.04
C ARG A 165 16.29 -1.81 -4.11
N ARG A 166 15.12 -2.40 -3.86
CA ARG A 166 14.91 -3.84 -3.96
C ARG A 166 14.59 -4.31 -5.38
N ASN A 167 14.07 -3.42 -6.22
CA ASN A 167 13.69 -3.71 -7.60
C ASN A 167 14.44 -2.80 -8.60
N PRO A 168 15.79 -2.79 -8.62
CA PRO A 168 16.57 -1.78 -9.35
C PRO A 168 16.40 -1.83 -10.86
N THR A 169 16.13 -3.00 -11.41
CA THR A 169 16.00 -3.23 -12.85
C THR A 169 14.58 -3.06 -13.38
N GLN A 170 13.60 -2.92 -12.46
CA GLN A 170 12.21 -2.78 -12.87
C GLN A 170 11.96 -1.41 -13.49
N GLN A 171 11.30 -1.40 -14.64
CA GLN A 171 10.82 -0.18 -15.27
C GLN A 171 9.42 0.13 -14.76
N VAL A 172 9.22 1.36 -14.35
CA VAL A 172 7.93 1.87 -13.89
C VAL A 172 7.52 3.05 -14.76
N SER A 173 6.23 3.17 -15.03
CA SER A 173 5.71 4.31 -15.76
C SER A 173 5.34 5.41 -14.76
N LEU A 174 6.08 6.51 -14.80
CA LEU A 174 5.77 7.72 -14.05
C LEU A 174 5.19 8.75 -15.00
N TYR A 175 3.92 9.08 -14.86
CA TYR A 175 3.20 10.03 -15.74
C TYR A 175 3.31 9.68 -17.25
N GLY A 176 3.41 8.40 -17.60
CA GLY A 176 3.55 7.96 -18.98
C GLY A 176 5.01 7.84 -19.47
N PHE A 177 5.98 8.29 -18.69
CA PHE A 177 7.40 8.15 -19.00
C PHE A 177 7.97 6.90 -18.34
N PRO A 178 8.67 6.02 -19.08
CA PRO A 178 9.35 4.88 -18.49
C PRO A 178 10.57 5.35 -17.70
N VAL A 179 10.55 5.15 -16.39
CA VAL A 179 11.63 5.49 -15.47
C VAL A 179 12.13 4.22 -14.81
N GLN A 180 13.44 4.09 -14.62
CA GLN A 180 13.99 3.01 -13.82
C GLN A 180 13.59 3.17 -12.35
N ALA A 181 13.25 2.07 -11.68
CA ALA A 181 12.82 2.08 -10.30
C ALA A 181 13.78 2.83 -9.37
N VAL A 182 15.09 2.69 -9.58
CA VAL A 182 16.12 3.40 -8.80
C VAL A 182 16.01 4.92 -8.88
N MET A 183 15.57 5.44 -10.04
CA MET A 183 15.43 6.90 -10.25
C MET A 183 14.07 7.44 -9.78
N LEU A 184 13.12 6.57 -9.48
CA LEU A 184 11.75 6.96 -9.14
C LEU A 184 11.65 7.95 -7.97
N PRO A 185 12.32 7.75 -6.81
CA PRO A 185 12.22 8.68 -5.68
C PRO A 185 12.78 10.07 -6.04
N TRP A 186 13.87 10.11 -6.81
CA TRP A 186 14.48 11.36 -7.25
C TRP A 186 13.63 12.10 -8.28
N ALA A 187 13.04 11.36 -9.22
CA ALA A 187 12.12 11.93 -10.21
C ALA A 187 10.88 12.54 -9.55
N LEU A 188 10.32 11.87 -8.54
CA LEU A 188 9.19 12.39 -7.77
C LEU A 188 9.57 13.62 -6.93
N CYS A 189 10.74 13.60 -6.31
CA CYS A 189 11.26 14.74 -5.57
C CYS A 189 11.41 15.97 -6.49
N ALA A 190 12.05 15.79 -7.65
CA ALA A 190 12.19 16.83 -8.65
C ALA A 190 10.82 17.36 -9.16
N PHE A 191 9.88 16.45 -9.39
CA PHE A 191 8.54 16.81 -9.85
C PHE A 191 7.77 17.64 -8.80
N ASN A 192 7.84 17.26 -7.52
CA ASN A 192 7.23 18.04 -6.44
C ASN A 192 7.86 19.43 -6.31
N LEU A 193 9.16 19.53 -6.51
CA LEU A 193 9.88 20.80 -6.47
C LEU A 193 9.45 21.72 -7.63
N VAL A 194 9.24 21.16 -8.83
CA VAL A 194 8.74 21.91 -10.01
C VAL A 194 7.31 22.38 -9.83
N ILE A 195 6.44 21.58 -9.19
CA ILE A 195 5.04 21.97 -8.91
C ILE A 195 4.95 23.02 -7.79
N GLY A 196 6.03 23.32 -7.10
CA GLY A 196 6.09 24.32 -6.03
C GLY A 196 5.50 23.85 -4.71
N ASN A 197 5.29 22.55 -4.54
CA ASN A 197 5.03 21.98 -3.23
C ASN A 197 6.34 22.01 -2.43
N SER A 198 6.42 22.86 -1.40
CA SER A 198 7.50 22.79 -0.42
C SER A 198 7.53 21.37 0.19
N LEU A 199 8.67 20.75 0.16
CA LEU A 199 8.95 19.46 0.78
C LEU A 199 8.77 19.53 2.30
#